data_f8277a2e8127b7293ce4468b7c22ac7c
#
_entry.id   f8277a2e8127b7293ce4468b7c22ac7c
#
_cell.length_a   1.000
_cell.length_b   1.000
_cell.length_c   1.000
_cell.angle_alpha   90.00
_cell.angle_beta   90.00
_cell.angle_gamma   90.00
#
_symmetry.space_group_name_H-M   'P 1'
#
loop_
_entity.id
_entity.type
_entity.pdbx_description
1 polymer ?
#
loop_
_entity_poly.entity_id
_entity_poly.type
_entity_poly.pdbx_seq_one_letter_code
_entity_poly.pdbx_strand_id
1 'polypeptide(L)'
;MRIIHYIDGIEAGKLLSDHFLRLATAQQEYAEVRIVTHRDDFKRVSDEFHADIVHIHACWDYKAARCAAQAVGKGCPVVLSPHWGLDRHTRMAERKLTKHIKAILYQKRMVQQADAILVSSEHEKKDILRLGWTERIDVVADCVLDRQQSDDAMAHQAVDFYRKVLDTRYQLTMTAMEKDAIPSLLHAGLAQETTHNLLSSEQLLNLRSLNPGQWQRILLYADDEGVRDIIGNGINRLQLNAPDIDTTAIRRYALSASKNTNSVDAKELSGSQPLMRQRLNDNLNREETLIRQIVIMLTNTRQVEHKGSLALRQLADLYTAIKYNDYDEDRLAEVLRHLRIYRYARRIIQLLAEKVQLKEGFMPFPPLNDRQTRRILRKNFTQRH
;
A
#
# COMPACT_ATOMS: atom_id res chain seq x y z
N MET A 1 -4.19 -19.54 7.57
CA MET A 1 -4.50 -18.17 8.10
C MET A 1 -4.94 -18.31 9.55
N ARG A 2 -4.44 -17.46 10.45
CA ARG A 2 -4.75 -17.45 11.88
C ARG A 2 -5.61 -16.23 12.20
N ILE A 3 -6.79 -16.44 12.76
CA ILE A 3 -7.79 -15.41 13.01
C ILE A 3 -8.06 -15.31 14.50
N ILE A 4 -7.99 -14.11 15.08
CA ILE A 4 -8.55 -13.83 16.39
C ILE A 4 -9.86 -13.10 16.21
N HIS A 5 -10.95 -13.65 16.78
CA HIS A 5 -12.21 -12.95 16.94
C HIS A 5 -12.30 -12.39 18.35
N TYR A 6 -12.69 -11.12 18.46
CA TYR A 6 -12.94 -10.46 19.74
C TYR A 6 -14.40 -10.00 19.85
N ILE A 7 -15.05 -10.36 20.94
CA ILE A 7 -16.38 -9.85 21.36
C ILE A 7 -16.38 -9.70 22.90
N ASP A 8 -16.89 -8.59 23.44
CA ASP A 8 -16.95 -8.40 24.89
C ASP A 8 -18.14 -9.14 25.50
N GLY A 9 -17.94 -10.40 25.85
CA GLY A 9 -18.97 -11.30 26.40
C GLY A 9 -19.83 -11.99 25.34
N ILE A 10 -20.26 -13.20 25.65
CA ILE A 10 -21.21 -13.99 24.86
C ILE A 10 -22.45 -14.22 25.70
N GLU A 11 -23.61 -13.85 25.19
CA GLU A 11 -24.89 -14.03 25.88
C GLU A 11 -25.79 -14.96 25.06
N ALA A 12 -26.23 -16.05 25.65
CA ALA A 12 -27.10 -17.03 24.99
C ALA A 12 -28.43 -16.38 24.53
N GLY A 13 -28.85 -16.68 23.30
CA GLY A 13 -30.08 -16.17 22.72
C GLY A 13 -30.01 -14.73 22.20
N LYS A 14 -28.85 -14.08 22.21
CA LYS A 14 -28.66 -12.81 21.51
C LYS A 14 -28.22 -13.06 20.08
N LEU A 15 -28.88 -12.44 19.11
CA LEU A 15 -28.58 -12.54 17.68
C LEU A 15 -27.13 -12.28 17.34
N LEU A 16 -26.50 -11.30 18.01
CA LEU A 16 -25.10 -11.00 17.83
C LEU A 16 -24.19 -12.15 18.27
N SER A 17 -24.47 -12.77 19.42
CA SER A 17 -23.71 -13.92 19.91
C SER A 17 -23.89 -15.15 19.03
N ASP A 18 -25.12 -15.38 18.52
CA ASP A 18 -25.42 -16.50 17.61
C ASP A 18 -24.71 -16.32 16.27
N HIS A 19 -24.78 -15.14 15.66
CA HIS A 19 -24.03 -14.79 14.43
C HIS A 19 -22.53 -15.00 14.62
N PHE A 20 -21.99 -14.43 15.67
CA PHE A 20 -20.57 -14.51 16.01
C PHE A 20 -20.09 -15.96 16.14
N LEU A 21 -20.82 -16.78 16.91
CA LEU A 21 -20.45 -18.17 17.14
C LEU A 21 -20.53 -19.01 15.86
N ARG A 22 -21.57 -18.82 15.05
CA ARG A 22 -21.73 -19.50 13.75
C ARG A 22 -20.60 -19.16 12.81
N LEU A 23 -20.28 -17.86 12.65
CA LEU A 23 -19.18 -17.41 11.81
C LEU A 23 -17.85 -18.01 12.27
N ALA A 24 -17.51 -17.84 13.56
CA ALA A 24 -16.24 -18.29 14.10
C ALA A 24 -16.09 -19.83 14.05
N THR A 25 -17.18 -20.58 14.26
CA THR A 25 -17.17 -22.05 14.19
C THR A 25 -17.00 -22.53 12.74
N ALA A 26 -17.78 -21.99 11.80
CA ALA A 26 -17.69 -22.39 10.39
C ALA A 26 -16.32 -22.01 9.78
N GLN A 27 -15.70 -20.93 10.23
CA GLN A 27 -14.37 -20.54 9.75
C GLN A 27 -13.26 -21.50 10.18
N GLN A 28 -13.46 -22.37 11.17
CA GLN A 28 -12.46 -23.37 11.58
C GLN A 28 -12.14 -24.38 10.48
N GLU A 29 -13.01 -24.55 9.49
CA GLU A 29 -12.75 -25.37 8.31
C GLU A 29 -11.73 -24.75 7.35
N TYR A 30 -11.58 -23.43 7.38
CA TYR A 30 -10.74 -22.65 6.44
C TYR A 30 -9.53 -22.02 7.09
N ALA A 31 -9.51 -21.88 8.43
CA ALA A 31 -8.51 -21.14 9.17
C ALA A 31 -8.37 -21.64 10.61
N GLU A 32 -7.24 -21.35 11.23
CA GLU A 32 -7.07 -21.51 12.66
C GLU A 32 -7.69 -20.34 13.39
N VAL A 33 -8.73 -20.58 14.19
CA VAL A 33 -9.54 -19.53 14.83
C VAL A 33 -9.38 -19.57 16.34
N ARG A 34 -9.19 -18.40 16.95
CA ARG A 34 -9.25 -18.18 18.39
C ARG A 34 -10.33 -17.16 18.73
N ILE A 35 -11.11 -17.45 19.75
CA ILE A 35 -12.16 -16.57 20.26
C ILE A 35 -11.68 -15.97 21.58
N VAL A 36 -11.82 -14.63 21.70
CA VAL A 36 -11.47 -13.87 22.90
C VAL A 36 -12.70 -13.07 23.33
N THR A 37 -13.19 -13.31 24.54
CA THR A 37 -14.39 -12.68 25.10
C THR A 37 -14.11 -11.64 26.16
N HIS A 38 -12.86 -11.57 26.63
CA HIS A 38 -12.44 -10.61 27.65
C HIS A 38 -11.18 -9.86 27.20
N ARG A 39 -11.16 -8.56 27.43
CA ARG A 39 -10.04 -7.70 27.06
C ARG A 39 -8.72 -8.15 27.70
N ASP A 40 -8.75 -8.60 28.93
CA ASP A 40 -7.53 -8.95 29.68
C ASP A 40 -6.83 -10.18 29.08
N ASP A 41 -7.58 -11.11 28.49
CA ASP A 41 -7.04 -12.26 27.76
C ASP A 41 -6.49 -11.87 26.38
N PHE A 42 -7.00 -10.78 25.77
CA PHE A 42 -6.65 -10.40 24.41
C PHE A 42 -5.14 -10.20 24.23
N LYS A 43 -4.47 -9.56 25.19
CA LYS A 43 -3.03 -9.33 25.12
C LYS A 43 -2.26 -10.65 25.08
N ARG A 44 -2.56 -11.55 26.02
CA ARG A 44 -1.92 -12.86 26.12
C ARG A 44 -2.14 -13.69 24.87
N VAL A 45 -3.41 -13.86 24.44
CA VAL A 45 -3.75 -14.63 23.24
C VAL A 45 -3.10 -14.03 21.98
N SER A 46 -3.10 -12.71 21.82
CA SER A 46 -2.46 -12.03 20.70
C SER A 46 -0.94 -12.21 20.67
N ASP A 47 -0.29 -12.30 21.84
CA ASP A 47 1.17 -12.52 21.95
C ASP A 47 1.54 -13.98 21.63
N GLU A 48 0.71 -14.95 22.05
CA GLU A 48 0.97 -16.38 21.88
C GLU A 48 0.56 -16.89 20.48
N PHE A 49 -0.57 -16.42 19.98
CA PHE A 49 -1.17 -16.97 18.76
C PHE A 49 -0.60 -16.38 17.47
N HIS A 50 -0.03 -15.17 17.49
CA HIS A 50 0.50 -14.46 16.34
C HIS A 50 -0.49 -14.44 15.17
N ALA A 51 -1.67 -13.87 15.40
CA ALA A 51 -2.74 -13.81 14.41
C ALA A 51 -2.32 -13.05 13.14
N ASP A 52 -2.76 -13.56 11.99
CA ASP A 52 -2.63 -12.87 10.71
C ASP A 52 -3.65 -11.73 10.60
N ILE A 53 -4.82 -11.87 11.26
CA ILE A 53 -5.89 -10.88 11.28
C ILE A 53 -6.67 -10.91 12.60
N VAL A 54 -7.10 -9.76 13.06
CA VAL A 54 -8.00 -9.62 14.22
C VAL A 54 -9.34 -9.08 13.74
N HIS A 55 -10.42 -9.82 14.01
CA HIS A 55 -11.78 -9.41 13.73
C HIS A 55 -12.50 -9.00 15.01
N ILE A 56 -12.94 -7.75 15.11
CA ILE A 56 -13.59 -7.17 16.28
C ILE A 56 -15.08 -7.00 16.03
N HIS A 57 -15.89 -7.66 16.85
CA HIS A 57 -17.35 -7.62 16.79
C HIS A 57 -17.87 -6.66 17.85
N ALA A 58 -17.76 -5.37 17.61
CA ALA A 58 -18.18 -4.36 18.59
C ALA A 58 -18.37 -2.98 17.98
N CYS A 59 -19.24 -2.20 18.63
CA CYS A 59 -19.44 -0.79 18.35
C CYS A 59 -19.70 -0.04 19.65
N TRP A 60 -19.17 1.17 19.78
CA TRP A 60 -19.32 2.04 20.96
C TRP A 60 -18.75 1.46 22.25
N ASP A 61 -17.84 0.48 22.14
CA ASP A 61 -17.16 -0.18 23.23
C ASP A 61 -15.71 0.27 23.32
N TYR A 62 -15.35 0.81 24.50
CA TYR A 62 -13.97 1.26 24.76
C TYR A 62 -12.97 0.10 24.91
N LYS A 63 -13.40 -1.05 25.45
CA LYS A 63 -12.52 -2.21 25.59
C LYS A 63 -12.13 -2.76 24.21
N ALA A 64 -13.12 -2.89 23.32
CA ALA A 64 -12.90 -3.29 21.92
C ALA A 64 -11.99 -2.31 21.18
N ALA A 65 -12.19 -0.99 21.38
CA ALA A 65 -11.32 0.02 20.81
C ALA A 65 -9.86 -0.10 21.27
N ARG A 66 -9.65 -0.50 22.54
CA ARG A 66 -8.30 -0.78 23.07
C ARG A 66 -7.67 -2.04 22.48
N CYS A 67 -8.46 -3.10 22.27
CA CYS A 67 -7.99 -4.31 21.60
C CYS A 67 -7.62 -4.01 20.14
N ALA A 68 -8.45 -3.24 19.40
CA ALA A 68 -8.14 -2.79 18.05
C ALA A 68 -6.83 -1.99 18.00
N ALA A 69 -6.68 -1.00 18.90
CA ALA A 69 -5.47 -0.18 18.95
C ALA A 69 -4.21 -1.01 19.28
N GLN A 70 -4.34 -2.04 20.13
CA GLN A 70 -3.25 -2.95 20.44
C GLN A 70 -2.86 -3.82 19.24
N ALA A 71 -3.83 -4.38 18.50
CA ALA A 71 -3.59 -5.15 17.29
C ALA A 71 -2.89 -4.28 16.22
N VAL A 72 -3.41 -3.08 15.96
CA VAL A 72 -2.80 -2.10 15.05
C VAL A 72 -1.37 -1.75 15.48
N GLY A 73 -1.14 -1.53 16.78
CA GLY A 73 0.19 -1.24 17.33
C GLY A 73 1.22 -2.36 17.14
N LYS A 74 0.75 -3.61 17.00
CA LYS A 74 1.56 -4.80 16.66
C LYS A 74 1.69 -5.03 15.16
N GLY A 75 1.12 -4.17 14.32
CA GLY A 75 1.10 -4.35 12.87
C GLY A 75 0.10 -5.39 12.37
N CYS A 76 -0.73 -5.97 13.25
CA CYS A 76 -1.75 -6.94 12.85
C CYS A 76 -2.96 -6.22 12.22
N PRO A 77 -3.42 -6.62 11.03
CA PRO A 77 -4.61 -6.09 10.40
C PRO A 77 -5.86 -6.28 11.25
N VAL A 78 -6.73 -5.26 11.26
CA VAL A 78 -7.97 -5.26 12.02
C VAL A 78 -9.17 -5.13 11.09
N VAL A 79 -10.09 -6.08 11.17
CA VAL A 79 -11.44 -5.97 10.62
C VAL A 79 -12.41 -5.62 11.74
N LEU A 80 -13.37 -4.77 11.45
CA LEU A 80 -14.39 -4.36 12.41
C LEU A 80 -15.78 -4.70 11.89
N SER A 81 -16.59 -5.41 12.67
CA SER A 81 -18.02 -5.58 12.42
C SER A 81 -18.83 -4.81 13.45
N PRO A 82 -19.47 -3.70 13.04
CA PRO A 82 -20.22 -2.83 13.95
C PRO A 82 -21.64 -3.34 14.27
N HIS A 83 -22.15 -4.36 13.54
CA HIS A 83 -23.45 -4.99 13.77
C HIS A 83 -24.57 -3.97 13.95
N TRP A 84 -24.81 -3.14 12.95
CA TRP A 84 -25.81 -2.06 12.94
C TRP A 84 -25.58 -0.94 13.97
N GLY A 85 -24.50 -1.01 14.76
CA GLY A 85 -24.19 -0.01 15.78
C GLY A 85 -23.84 1.38 15.20
N LEU A 86 -23.40 1.45 13.95
CA LEU A 86 -23.06 2.70 13.25
C LEU A 86 -24.19 3.19 12.33
N ASP A 87 -25.30 2.48 12.23
CA ASP A 87 -26.42 2.91 11.42
C ASP A 87 -27.05 4.22 11.93
N ARG A 88 -27.86 4.87 11.11
CA ARG A 88 -28.50 6.14 11.45
C ARG A 88 -29.49 5.99 12.61
N HIS A 89 -30.30 4.92 12.62
CA HIS A 89 -31.34 4.68 13.63
C HIS A 89 -30.70 4.41 14.99
N THR A 90 -29.78 3.50 15.08
CA THR A 90 -29.09 3.16 16.33
C THR A 90 -28.31 4.36 16.90
N ARG A 91 -27.73 5.22 16.05
CA ARG A 91 -27.08 6.44 16.51
C ARG A 91 -28.04 7.51 17.04
N MET A 92 -29.26 7.55 16.48
CA MET A 92 -30.29 8.52 16.90
C MET A 92 -31.14 8.05 18.11
N ALA A 93 -31.22 6.74 18.32
CA ALA A 93 -32.09 6.14 19.37
C ALA A 93 -31.52 6.37 20.78
N GLU A 94 -30.19 6.49 20.96
CA GLU A 94 -29.59 6.74 22.26
C GLU A 94 -29.23 8.22 22.45
N ARG A 95 -28.95 8.62 23.72
CA ARG A 95 -28.57 9.99 24.09
C ARG A 95 -27.49 10.53 23.19
N LYS A 96 -27.84 11.42 22.26
CA LYS A 96 -26.97 11.99 21.21
C LYS A 96 -25.63 12.50 21.74
N LEU A 97 -25.63 13.14 22.91
CA LEU A 97 -24.42 13.71 23.52
C LEU A 97 -23.39 12.64 23.90
N THR A 98 -23.83 11.53 24.51
CA THR A 98 -22.94 10.45 24.93
C THR A 98 -22.25 9.77 23.73
N LYS A 99 -22.99 9.50 22.66
CA LYS A 99 -22.43 8.93 21.43
C LYS A 99 -21.51 9.91 20.71
N HIS A 100 -21.83 11.20 20.73
CA HIS A 100 -20.93 12.22 20.17
C HIS A 100 -19.59 12.25 20.90
N ILE A 101 -19.60 12.21 22.23
CA ILE A 101 -18.36 12.14 23.03
C ILE A 101 -17.60 10.86 22.74
N LYS A 102 -18.24 9.70 22.72
CA LYS A 102 -17.61 8.41 22.39
C LYS A 102 -17.04 8.41 20.97
N ALA A 103 -17.72 9.06 20.01
CA ALA A 103 -17.22 9.19 18.63
C ALA A 103 -15.89 9.94 18.58
N ILE A 104 -15.80 11.07 19.31
CA ILE A 104 -14.57 11.89 19.36
C ILE A 104 -13.46 11.16 20.10
N LEU A 105 -13.76 10.51 21.24
CA LEU A 105 -12.76 9.90 22.09
C LEU A 105 -12.10 8.66 21.47
N TYR A 106 -12.87 7.76 20.88
CA TYR A 106 -12.32 6.50 20.39
C TYR A 106 -13.00 5.88 19.16
N GLN A 107 -14.33 6.01 18.98
CA GLN A 107 -15.05 5.25 17.95
C GLN A 107 -14.62 5.61 16.53
N LYS A 108 -14.53 6.91 16.22
CA LYS A 108 -14.08 7.39 14.90
C LYS A 108 -12.66 6.90 14.61
N ARG A 109 -11.77 7.01 15.60
CA ARG A 109 -10.38 6.53 15.47
C ARG A 109 -10.32 5.03 15.25
N MET A 110 -11.11 4.24 15.99
CA MET A 110 -11.20 2.79 15.82
C MET A 110 -11.61 2.42 14.39
N VAL A 111 -12.63 3.08 13.83
CA VAL A 111 -13.09 2.88 12.46
C VAL A 111 -12.02 3.28 11.44
N GLN A 112 -11.35 4.41 11.64
CA GLN A 112 -10.33 4.90 10.71
C GLN A 112 -9.05 4.06 10.71
N GLN A 113 -8.70 3.48 11.84
CA GLN A 113 -7.51 2.63 11.99
C GLN A 113 -7.75 1.17 11.60
N ALA A 114 -9.00 0.72 11.56
CA ALA A 114 -9.34 -0.59 11.03
C ALA A 114 -8.96 -0.69 9.55
N ASP A 115 -8.39 -1.82 9.14
CA ASP A 115 -8.04 -2.07 7.73
C ASP A 115 -9.29 -2.15 6.86
N ALA A 116 -10.35 -2.75 7.38
CA ALA A 116 -11.65 -2.75 6.72
C ALA A 116 -12.81 -2.95 7.70
N ILE A 117 -14.02 -2.68 7.24
CA ILE A 117 -15.28 -2.95 7.94
C ILE A 117 -16.04 -4.02 7.19
N LEU A 118 -16.50 -5.02 7.91
CA LEU A 118 -17.39 -6.06 7.41
C LEU A 118 -18.78 -5.84 7.97
N VAL A 119 -19.75 -5.70 7.08
CA VAL A 119 -21.16 -5.47 7.43
C VAL A 119 -22.06 -6.56 6.86
N SER A 120 -23.26 -6.70 7.38
CA SER A 120 -24.22 -7.74 6.99
C SER A 120 -25.13 -7.36 5.82
N SER A 121 -25.15 -6.08 5.41
CA SER A 121 -26.03 -5.62 4.33
C SER A 121 -25.55 -4.37 3.61
N GLU A 122 -26.01 -4.20 2.37
CA GLU A 122 -25.77 -2.97 1.60
C GLU A 122 -26.41 -1.72 2.23
N HIS A 123 -27.46 -1.90 3.03
CA HIS A 123 -28.08 -0.78 3.76
C HIS A 123 -27.14 -0.26 4.85
N GLU A 124 -26.59 -1.15 5.68
CA GLU A 124 -25.63 -0.81 6.73
C GLU A 124 -24.39 -0.16 6.11
N LYS A 125 -23.87 -0.70 5.00
CA LYS A 125 -22.75 -0.13 4.24
C LYS A 125 -23.02 1.32 3.81
N LYS A 126 -24.21 1.59 3.23
CA LYS A 126 -24.58 2.95 2.81
C LYS A 126 -24.62 3.93 3.98
N ASP A 127 -25.11 3.50 5.14
CA ASP A 127 -25.19 4.34 6.33
C ASP A 127 -23.80 4.65 6.91
N ILE A 128 -22.89 3.69 6.89
CA ILE A 128 -21.51 3.92 7.33
C ILE A 128 -20.77 4.82 6.34
N LEU A 129 -20.93 4.64 5.03
CA LEU A 129 -20.34 5.52 4.01
C LEU A 129 -20.76 6.98 4.20
N ARG A 130 -22.04 7.22 4.58
CA ARG A 130 -22.54 8.59 4.88
C ARG A 130 -21.85 9.25 6.07
N LEU A 131 -21.18 8.48 6.95
CA LEU A 131 -20.38 9.06 8.04
C LEU A 131 -19.08 9.68 7.55
N GLY A 132 -18.58 9.27 6.40
CA GLY A 132 -17.29 9.72 5.85
C GLY A 132 -16.10 9.36 6.73
N TRP A 133 -16.19 8.30 7.57
CA TRP A 133 -15.08 7.87 8.42
C TRP A 133 -14.16 6.89 7.74
N THR A 134 -14.69 6.07 6.82
CA THR A 134 -13.96 5.12 5.98
C THR A 134 -14.77 4.77 4.74
N GLU A 135 -14.08 4.36 3.68
CA GLU A 135 -14.66 3.81 2.46
C GLU A 135 -14.35 2.30 2.33
N ARG A 136 -13.52 1.77 3.22
CA ARG A 136 -13.05 0.37 3.23
C ARG A 136 -14.12 -0.53 3.86
N ILE A 137 -15.21 -0.78 3.15
CA ILE A 137 -16.36 -1.53 3.66
C ILE A 137 -16.75 -2.59 2.64
N ASP A 138 -16.95 -3.82 3.11
CA ASP A 138 -17.54 -4.89 2.32
C ASP A 138 -18.74 -5.53 3.01
N VAL A 139 -19.52 -6.29 2.25
CA VAL A 139 -20.75 -6.93 2.71
C VAL A 139 -20.59 -8.43 2.64
N VAL A 140 -20.84 -9.10 3.76
CA VAL A 140 -21.06 -10.55 3.84
C VAL A 140 -22.39 -10.77 4.51
N ALA A 141 -23.34 -11.37 3.79
CA ALA A 141 -24.67 -11.58 4.31
C ALA A 141 -24.65 -12.45 5.57
N ASP A 142 -25.48 -12.09 6.54
CA ASP A 142 -25.56 -12.78 7.82
C ASP A 142 -26.53 -13.96 7.72
N CYS A 143 -26.05 -15.18 7.96
CA CYS A 143 -26.86 -16.40 7.94
C CYS A 143 -27.97 -16.45 9.00
N VAL A 144 -27.89 -15.65 10.06
CA VAL A 144 -28.93 -15.55 11.10
C VAL A 144 -30.08 -14.65 10.62
N LEU A 145 -29.77 -13.60 9.86
CA LEU A 145 -30.75 -12.67 9.31
C LEU A 145 -31.27 -13.09 7.93
N ASP A 146 -30.41 -13.66 7.11
CA ASP A 146 -30.73 -14.16 5.77
C ASP A 146 -30.74 -15.70 5.77
N ARG A 147 -31.94 -16.29 5.80
CA ARG A 147 -32.10 -17.76 5.79
C ARG A 147 -31.63 -18.45 4.52
N GLN A 148 -31.34 -17.70 3.46
CA GLN A 148 -30.77 -18.24 2.22
C GLN A 148 -29.26 -18.39 2.31
N GLN A 149 -28.60 -17.71 3.24
CA GLN A 149 -27.17 -17.79 3.48
C GLN A 149 -26.86 -18.93 4.44
N SER A 150 -25.97 -19.86 4.03
CA SER A 150 -25.46 -20.90 4.93
C SER A 150 -24.29 -20.39 5.78
N ASP A 151 -24.06 -21.05 6.93
CA ASP A 151 -22.92 -20.75 7.81
C ASP A 151 -21.60 -20.89 7.04
N ASP A 152 -21.48 -21.94 6.22
CA ASP A 152 -20.32 -22.22 5.40
C ASP A 152 -20.08 -21.13 4.32
N ALA A 153 -21.12 -20.75 3.58
CA ALA A 153 -21.01 -19.68 2.58
C ALA A 153 -20.63 -18.34 3.20
N MET A 154 -21.18 -18.00 4.38
CA MET A 154 -20.81 -16.81 5.15
C MET A 154 -19.33 -16.88 5.58
N ALA A 155 -18.89 -18.02 6.11
CA ALA A 155 -17.50 -18.22 6.54
C ALA A 155 -16.52 -18.12 5.38
N HIS A 156 -16.80 -18.74 4.24
CA HIS A 156 -16.00 -18.69 3.04
C HIS A 156 -15.86 -17.25 2.51
N GLN A 157 -16.97 -16.53 2.37
CA GLN A 157 -16.96 -15.13 1.92
C GLN A 157 -16.17 -14.23 2.87
N ALA A 158 -16.29 -14.43 4.19
CA ALA A 158 -15.54 -13.66 5.18
C ALA A 158 -14.03 -13.97 5.11
N VAL A 159 -13.65 -15.23 4.88
CA VAL A 159 -12.24 -15.61 4.72
C VAL A 159 -11.66 -15.02 3.44
N ASP A 160 -12.40 -15.02 2.33
CA ASP A 160 -11.97 -14.39 1.09
C ASP A 160 -11.82 -12.87 1.24
N PHE A 161 -12.72 -12.25 2.00
CA PHE A 161 -12.59 -10.84 2.35
C PHE A 161 -11.33 -10.59 3.19
N TYR A 162 -11.01 -11.43 4.17
CA TYR A 162 -9.77 -11.29 4.97
C TYR A 162 -8.52 -11.43 4.09
N ARG A 163 -8.52 -12.35 3.12
CA ARG A 163 -7.42 -12.48 2.15
C ARG A 163 -7.19 -11.17 1.39
N LYS A 164 -8.27 -10.54 0.89
CA LYS A 164 -8.18 -9.23 0.22
C LYS A 164 -7.61 -8.15 1.13
N VAL A 165 -8.01 -8.13 2.40
CA VAL A 165 -7.45 -7.19 3.40
C VAL A 165 -5.96 -7.46 3.64
N LEU A 166 -5.55 -8.72 3.78
CA LEU A 166 -4.14 -9.11 3.94
C LEU A 166 -3.31 -8.74 2.71
N ASP A 167 -3.87 -8.91 1.52
CA ASP A 167 -3.20 -8.60 0.26
C ASP A 167 -2.90 -7.09 0.12
N THR A 168 -3.66 -6.20 0.77
CA THR A 168 -3.29 -4.78 0.82
C THR A 168 -2.02 -4.49 1.62
N ARG A 169 -1.62 -5.42 2.47
CA ARG A 169 -0.35 -5.38 3.21
C ARG A 169 0.73 -6.24 2.56
N TYR A 170 0.63 -6.44 1.26
CA TYR A 170 1.53 -7.27 0.44
C TYR A 170 3.00 -7.01 0.71
N GLN A 171 3.37 -5.77 1.01
CA GLN A 171 4.78 -5.43 1.32
C GLN A 171 5.33 -6.19 2.53
N LEU A 172 4.49 -6.53 3.53
CA LEU A 172 4.89 -7.29 4.72
C LEU A 172 5.04 -8.79 4.41
N THR A 173 4.27 -9.28 3.43
CA THR A 173 4.21 -10.70 3.07
C THR A 173 5.09 -11.06 1.87
N MET A 174 5.62 -10.07 1.16
CA MET A 174 6.53 -10.28 0.02
C MET A 174 7.81 -10.99 0.45
N THR A 175 8.11 -12.08 -0.23
CA THR A 175 9.36 -12.82 -0.09
C THR A 175 10.55 -12.07 -0.70
N ALA A 176 11.78 -12.53 -0.42
CA ALA A 176 12.98 -12.00 -1.07
C ALA A 176 12.90 -12.15 -2.61
N MET A 177 12.43 -13.31 -3.09
CA MET A 177 12.24 -13.58 -4.51
C MET A 177 11.35 -12.54 -5.20
N GLU A 178 10.21 -12.17 -4.59
CA GLU A 178 9.30 -11.15 -5.13
C GLU A 178 9.95 -9.75 -5.14
N LYS A 179 10.70 -9.43 -4.09
CA LYS A 179 11.42 -8.16 -3.99
C LYS A 179 12.52 -8.03 -5.05
N ASP A 180 13.19 -9.13 -5.39
CA ASP A 180 14.23 -9.20 -6.42
C ASP A 180 13.65 -9.27 -7.84
N ALA A 181 12.42 -9.79 -7.97
CA ALA A 181 11.69 -9.83 -9.24
C ALA A 181 11.35 -8.41 -9.76
N ILE A 182 11.01 -7.48 -8.88
CA ILE A 182 10.58 -6.13 -9.25
C ILE A 182 11.66 -5.35 -10.01
N PRO A 183 12.92 -5.19 -9.52
CA PRO A 183 13.97 -4.55 -10.28
C PRO A 183 14.28 -5.24 -11.61
N SER A 184 14.21 -6.57 -11.67
CA SER A 184 14.42 -7.35 -12.88
C SER A 184 13.35 -7.08 -13.94
N LEU A 185 12.09 -7.05 -13.55
CA LEU A 185 10.96 -6.72 -14.42
C LEU A 185 11.01 -5.27 -14.89
N LEU A 186 11.34 -4.33 -13.99
CA LEU A 186 11.52 -2.92 -14.33
C LEU A 186 12.66 -2.74 -15.33
N HIS A 187 13.81 -3.39 -15.11
CA HIS A 187 14.94 -3.32 -16.02
C HIS A 187 14.57 -3.83 -17.43
N ALA A 188 13.87 -4.97 -17.50
CA ALA A 188 13.41 -5.52 -18.77
C ALA A 188 12.36 -4.61 -19.45
N GLY A 189 11.46 -4.00 -18.66
CA GLY A 189 10.41 -3.12 -19.18
C GLY A 189 10.89 -1.76 -19.65
N LEU A 190 11.95 -1.24 -19.03
CA LEU A 190 12.60 0.03 -19.38
C LEU A 190 13.63 -0.10 -20.51
N ALA A 191 14.12 -1.32 -20.79
CA ALA A 191 15.11 -1.51 -21.84
C ALA A 191 14.56 -1.10 -23.21
N GLN A 192 15.27 -0.25 -23.94
CA GLN A 192 14.96 0.10 -25.34
C GLN A 192 15.70 -0.81 -26.31
N GLU A 193 16.72 -1.50 -25.83
CA GLU A 193 17.57 -2.40 -26.61
C GLU A 193 16.85 -3.73 -26.90
N THR A 194 17.09 -4.30 -28.06
CA THR A 194 16.56 -5.62 -28.50
C THR A 194 17.46 -6.77 -28.00
N THR A 195 18.30 -6.56 -27.02
CA THR A 195 19.27 -7.54 -26.54
C THR A 195 18.56 -8.76 -25.89
N HIS A 196 18.95 -9.95 -26.34
CA HIS A 196 18.38 -11.23 -25.86
C HIS A 196 18.79 -11.60 -24.43
N ASN A 197 19.77 -10.91 -23.80
CA ASN A 197 20.31 -11.25 -22.50
C ASN A 197 20.15 -10.09 -21.48
N LEU A 198 18.90 -9.64 -21.26
CA LEU A 198 18.62 -8.58 -20.29
C LEU A 198 18.81 -9.04 -18.85
N LEU A 199 18.57 -10.32 -18.57
CA LEU A 199 18.64 -10.94 -17.25
C LEU A 199 19.54 -12.16 -17.28
N SER A 200 20.08 -12.55 -16.12
CA SER A 200 20.76 -13.82 -15.96
C SER A 200 19.77 -15.01 -16.04
N SER A 201 20.30 -16.19 -16.35
CA SER A 201 19.49 -17.42 -16.38
C SER A 201 18.79 -17.69 -15.03
N GLU A 202 19.46 -17.40 -13.93
CA GLU A 202 18.93 -17.52 -12.58
C GLU A 202 17.76 -16.56 -12.33
N GLN A 203 17.91 -15.28 -12.70
CA GLN A 203 16.85 -14.29 -12.58
C GLN A 203 15.62 -14.69 -13.40
N LEU A 204 15.82 -15.18 -14.62
CA LEU A 204 14.73 -15.62 -15.47
C LEU A 204 14.03 -16.87 -14.91
N LEU A 205 14.78 -17.83 -14.35
CA LEU A 205 14.23 -19.00 -13.67
C LEU A 205 13.36 -18.60 -12.48
N ASN A 206 13.87 -17.69 -11.64
CA ASN A 206 13.13 -17.16 -10.49
C ASN A 206 11.81 -16.49 -10.91
N LEU A 207 11.80 -15.70 -11.97
CA LEU A 207 10.58 -15.06 -12.51
C LEU A 207 9.57 -16.11 -13.03
N ARG A 208 10.04 -17.18 -13.68
CA ARG A 208 9.19 -18.25 -14.19
C ARG A 208 8.60 -19.15 -13.09
N SER A 209 9.22 -19.18 -11.91
CA SER A 209 8.77 -19.98 -10.76
C SER A 209 7.74 -19.28 -9.89
N LEU A 210 7.41 -17.99 -10.16
CA LEU A 210 6.46 -17.23 -9.39
C LEU A 210 5.04 -17.82 -9.50
N ASN A 211 4.40 -18.05 -8.36
CA ASN A 211 3.02 -18.48 -8.29
C ASN A 211 2.01 -17.32 -8.42
N PRO A 212 0.72 -17.60 -8.67
CA PRO A 212 -0.29 -16.54 -8.85
C PRO A 212 -0.37 -15.54 -7.69
N GLY A 213 -0.25 -15.97 -6.42
CA GLY A 213 -0.28 -15.08 -5.26
C GLY A 213 0.95 -14.16 -5.18
N GLN A 214 2.11 -14.63 -5.62
CA GLN A 214 3.32 -13.81 -5.73
C GLN A 214 3.18 -12.77 -6.85
N TRP A 215 2.64 -13.17 -8.01
CA TRP A 215 2.31 -12.25 -9.09
C TRP A 215 1.32 -11.17 -8.63
N GLN A 216 0.28 -11.56 -7.90
CA GLN A 216 -0.69 -10.60 -7.36
C GLN A 216 -0.03 -9.53 -6.49
N ARG A 217 0.89 -9.90 -5.59
CA ARG A 217 1.61 -8.93 -4.75
C ARG A 217 2.54 -8.03 -5.55
N ILE A 218 3.25 -8.58 -6.55
CA ILE A 218 4.09 -7.79 -7.47
C ILE A 218 3.24 -6.78 -8.25
N LEU A 219 2.09 -7.20 -8.77
CA LEU A 219 1.21 -6.34 -9.55
C LEU A 219 0.53 -5.26 -8.70
N LEU A 220 0.15 -5.57 -7.44
CA LEU A 220 -0.30 -4.58 -6.45
C LEU A 220 0.78 -3.53 -6.17
N TYR A 221 2.02 -3.97 -5.96
CA TYR A 221 3.15 -3.07 -5.78
C TYR A 221 3.37 -2.19 -7.02
N ALA A 222 3.29 -2.77 -8.21
CA ALA A 222 3.43 -2.05 -9.46
C ALA A 222 2.37 -0.94 -9.64
N ASP A 223 1.14 -1.21 -9.25
CA ASP A 223 0.06 -0.23 -9.28
C ASP A 223 0.27 0.90 -8.26
N ASP A 224 0.70 0.56 -7.03
CA ASP A 224 0.94 1.55 -5.99
C ASP A 224 2.15 2.44 -6.29
N GLU A 225 3.11 1.93 -7.05
CA GLU A 225 4.31 2.66 -7.49
C GLU A 225 4.15 3.31 -8.88
N GLY A 226 2.99 3.10 -9.56
CA GLY A 226 2.68 3.66 -10.88
C GLY A 226 3.51 3.10 -12.02
N VAL A 227 4.00 1.87 -11.90
CA VAL A 227 4.89 1.21 -12.88
C VAL A 227 4.27 -0.04 -13.50
N ARG A 228 2.95 -0.19 -13.43
CA ARG A 228 2.22 -1.35 -13.98
C ARG A 228 2.47 -1.55 -15.47
N ASP A 229 2.46 -0.48 -16.23
CA ASP A 229 2.75 -0.45 -17.66
C ASP A 229 4.18 -0.91 -17.96
N ILE A 230 5.15 -0.44 -17.18
CA ILE A 230 6.57 -0.79 -17.34
C ILE A 230 6.79 -2.29 -17.00
N ILE A 231 6.21 -2.75 -15.88
CA ILE A 231 6.28 -4.17 -15.51
C ILE A 231 5.58 -5.05 -16.54
N GLY A 232 4.43 -4.62 -17.07
CA GLY A 232 3.73 -5.31 -18.16
C GLY A 232 4.60 -5.44 -19.42
N ASN A 233 5.29 -4.38 -19.81
CA ASN A 233 6.27 -4.42 -20.89
C ASN A 233 7.41 -5.41 -20.62
N GLY A 234 7.91 -5.48 -19.37
CA GLY A 234 8.92 -6.45 -18.94
C GLY A 234 8.42 -7.89 -19.03
N ILE A 235 7.21 -8.16 -18.57
CA ILE A 235 6.55 -9.47 -18.65
C ILE A 235 6.45 -9.92 -20.12
N ASN A 236 5.94 -9.05 -21.00
CA ASN A 236 5.77 -9.34 -22.41
C ASN A 236 7.12 -9.59 -23.12
N ARG A 237 8.13 -8.76 -22.83
CA ARG A 237 9.47 -8.89 -23.44
C ARG A 237 10.18 -10.17 -23.02
N LEU A 238 10.03 -10.58 -21.75
CA LEU A 238 10.61 -11.80 -21.21
C LEU A 238 9.76 -13.04 -21.51
N GLN A 239 8.62 -12.89 -22.19
CA GLN A 239 7.65 -13.95 -22.50
C GLN A 239 7.27 -14.76 -21.25
N LEU A 240 6.97 -14.05 -20.16
CA LEU A 240 6.55 -14.67 -18.89
C LEU A 240 5.03 -14.91 -18.90
N ASN A 241 4.63 -16.02 -18.33
CA ASN A 241 3.21 -16.33 -18.16
C ASN A 241 2.70 -15.77 -16.82
N ALA A 242 2.42 -14.48 -16.78
CA ALA A 242 1.84 -13.83 -15.63
C ALA A 242 0.30 -13.83 -15.73
N PRO A 243 -0.42 -14.15 -14.62
CA PRO A 243 -1.89 -14.10 -14.63
C PRO A 243 -2.40 -12.66 -14.80
N ASP A 244 -3.53 -12.54 -15.47
CA ASP A 244 -4.27 -11.27 -15.51
C ASP A 244 -5.04 -11.12 -14.19
N ILE A 245 -4.66 -10.13 -13.39
CA ILE A 245 -5.20 -9.90 -12.05
C ILE A 245 -5.73 -8.48 -11.96
N ASP A 246 -7.03 -8.35 -11.66
CA ASP A 246 -7.64 -7.09 -11.29
C ASP A 246 -7.30 -6.76 -9.82
N THR A 247 -6.42 -5.82 -9.62
CA THR A 247 -5.99 -5.34 -8.30
C THR A 247 -6.91 -4.26 -7.72
N THR A 248 -7.87 -3.74 -8.49
CA THR A 248 -8.72 -2.60 -8.09
C THR A 248 -9.54 -2.93 -6.85
N ALA A 249 -10.13 -4.13 -6.81
CA ALA A 249 -10.96 -4.58 -5.68
C ALA A 249 -10.16 -4.69 -4.37
N ILE A 250 -8.87 -5.04 -4.45
CA ILE A 250 -7.99 -5.17 -3.29
C ILE A 250 -7.50 -3.79 -2.84
N ARG A 251 -7.06 -2.94 -3.75
CA ARG A 251 -6.51 -1.61 -3.44
C ARG A 251 -7.46 -0.70 -2.66
N ARG A 252 -8.76 -0.89 -2.79
CA ARG A 252 -9.75 -0.11 -2.02
C ARG A 252 -9.63 -0.26 -0.50
N TYR A 253 -8.98 -1.33 0.00
CA TYR A 253 -8.74 -1.52 1.43
C TYR A 253 -7.40 -0.96 1.91
N ALA A 254 -6.57 -0.40 1.03
CA ALA A 254 -5.28 0.14 1.42
C ALA A 254 -5.41 1.31 2.41
N LEU A 255 -4.67 1.23 3.52
CA LEU A 255 -4.66 2.26 4.57
C LEU A 255 -3.80 3.48 4.18
N SER A 256 -2.77 3.27 3.37
CA SER A 256 -1.87 4.34 2.95
C SER A 256 -2.53 5.20 1.88
N ALA A 257 -2.36 6.51 1.98
CA ALA A 257 -2.64 7.39 0.86
C ALA A 257 -1.82 6.93 -0.35
N SER A 258 -2.45 6.85 -1.53
CA SER A 258 -1.76 6.54 -2.77
C SER A 258 -0.60 7.51 -2.98
N LYS A 259 0.56 6.99 -3.36
CA LYS A 259 1.68 7.83 -3.78
C LYS A 259 1.27 8.66 -5.00
N ASN A 260 1.95 9.77 -5.21
CA ASN A 260 1.85 10.45 -6.50
C ASN A 260 2.57 9.60 -7.56
N THR A 261 1.79 8.91 -8.36
CA THR A 261 2.27 8.02 -9.44
C THR A 261 2.34 8.71 -10.80
N ASN A 262 2.10 10.01 -10.87
CA ASN A 262 2.22 10.76 -12.12
C ASN A 262 3.69 10.83 -12.56
N SER A 263 3.88 10.82 -13.87
CA SER A 263 5.18 11.09 -14.48
C SER A 263 5.74 12.44 -14.07
N VAL A 264 7.06 12.55 -14.04
CA VAL A 264 7.74 13.81 -13.71
C VAL A 264 7.67 14.74 -14.92
N ASP A 265 7.15 15.95 -14.68
CA ASP A 265 7.18 16.97 -15.74
C ASP A 265 8.63 17.35 -16.08
N ALA A 266 8.97 17.27 -17.37
CA ALA A 266 10.29 17.62 -17.91
C ALA A 266 10.35 19.04 -18.52
N LYS A 267 9.20 19.70 -18.67
CA LYS A 267 9.12 21.00 -19.33
C LYS A 267 8.96 22.16 -18.34
N GLU A 268 8.17 21.93 -17.29
CA GLU A 268 7.83 22.97 -16.33
C GLU A 268 8.08 22.55 -14.88
N LEU A 269 8.39 23.56 -14.04
CA LEU A 269 8.51 23.37 -12.60
C LEU A 269 7.15 23.18 -11.95
N SER A 270 6.99 22.10 -11.21
CA SER A 270 5.80 21.81 -10.42
C SER A 270 5.64 22.81 -9.27
N GLY A 271 4.48 23.44 -9.17
CA GLY A 271 4.14 24.35 -8.07
C GLY A 271 4.87 25.70 -8.07
N SER A 272 4.63 26.48 -7.02
CA SER A 272 5.22 27.83 -6.88
C SER A 272 6.65 27.73 -6.35
N GLN A 273 7.62 27.93 -7.22
CA GLN A 273 9.05 27.96 -6.90
C GLN A 273 9.75 29.18 -7.55
N PRO A 274 9.41 30.42 -7.15
CA PRO A 274 9.86 31.63 -7.86
C PRO A 274 11.38 31.75 -7.91
N LEU A 275 12.07 31.48 -6.80
CA LEU A 275 13.54 31.55 -6.75
C LEU A 275 14.21 30.48 -7.63
N MET A 276 13.68 29.28 -7.66
CA MET A 276 14.21 28.22 -8.52
C MET A 276 13.95 28.53 -10.00
N ARG A 277 12.76 29.05 -10.32
CA ARG A 277 12.43 29.48 -11.70
C ARG A 277 13.34 30.59 -12.17
N GLN A 278 13.62 31.59 -11.34
CA GLN A 278 14.58 32.65 -11.64
C GLN A 278 15.97 32.06 -11.91
N ARG A 279 16.49 31.24 -11.00
CA ARG A 279 17.80 30.58 -11.17
C ARG A 279 17.88 29.71 -12.42
N LEU A 280 16.81 28.97 -12.73
CA LEU A 280 16.75 28.18 -13.96
C LEU A 280 16.81 29.06 -15.21
N ASN A 281 16.05 30.16 -15.23
CA ASN A 281 16.08 31.09 -16.35
C ASN A 281 17.45 31.75 -16.50
N ASP A 282 18.08 32.17 -15.40
CA ASP A 282 19.40 32.83 -15.42
C ASP A 282 20.52 31.89 -15.91
N ASN A 283 20.39 30.56 -15.62
CA ASN A 283 21.44 29.59 -15.88
C ASN A 283 21.15 28.68 -17.10
N LEU A 284 19.89 28.53 -17.53
CA LEU A 284 19.48 27.55 -18.53
C LEU A 284 18.82 28.12 -19.79
N ASN A 285 18.75 29.43 -19.93
CA ASN A 285 18.18 30.03 -21.16
C ASN A 285 18.99 29.73 -22.43
N ARG A 286 20.25 29.33 -22.26
CA ARG A 286 21.18 28.98 -23.36
C ARG A 286 21.61 27.51 -23.35
N GLU A 287 21.06 26.73 -22.42
CA GLU A 287 21.45 25.34 -22.27
C GLU A 287 20.75 24.42 -23.24
N GLU A 288 21.40 23.30 -23.52
CA GLU A 288 20.83 22.21 -24.27
C GLU A 288 19.51 21.75 -23.71
N THR A 289 18.52 21.48 -24.55
CA THR A 289 17.16 21.12 -24.16
C THR A 289 17.13 19.91 -23.23
N LEU A 290 17.99 18.91 -23.44
CA LEU A 290 18.06 17.69 -22.60
C LEU A 290 18.57 17.98 -21.18
N ILE A 291 19.63 18.77 -21.04
CA ILE A 291 20.16 19.21 -19.74
C ILE A 291 19.07 19.95 -18.97
N ARG A 292 18.37 20.88 -19.64
CA ARG A 292 17.24 21.61 -19.04
C ARG A 292 16.15 20.66 -18.55
N GLN A 293 15.76 19.68 -19.35
CA GLN A 293 14.73 18.70 -18.99
C GLN A 293 15.15 17.87 -17.78
N ILE A 294 16.37 17.31 -17.75
CA ILE A 294 16.89 16.51 -16.62
C ILE A 294 16.91 17.35 -15.34
N VAL A 295 17.34 18.61 -15.42
CA VAL A 295 17.37 19.52 -14.26
C VAL A 295 15.96 19.82 -13.73
N ILE A 296 14.99 20.06 -14.61
CA ILE A 296 13.59 20.28 -14.24
C ILE A 296 13.02 19.01 -13.58
N MET A 297 13.25 17.83 -14.17
CA MET A 297 12.82 16.55 -13.62
C MET A 297 13.41 16.30 -12.23
N LEU A 298 14.71 16.52 -12.03
CA LEU A 298 15.36 16.39 -10.71
C LEU A 298 14.77 17.36 -9.67
N THR A 299 14.46 18.59 -10.08
CA THR A 299 13.86 19.60 -9.21
C THR A 299 12.43 19.22 -8.82
N ASN A 300 11.64 18.73 -9.77
CA ASN A 300 10.28 18.25 -9.54
C ASN A 300 10.27 17.00 -8.66
N THR A 301 11.19 16.04 -8.91
CA THR A 301 11.39 14.86 -8.07
C THR A 301 11.72 15.24 -6.63
N ARG A 302 12.57 16.25 -6.42
CA ARG A 302 12.88 16.76 -5.09
C ARG A 302 11.64 17.30 -4.37
N GLN A 303 10.74 17.96 -5.09
CA GLN A 303 9.50 18.48 -4.50
C GLN A 303 8.53 17.35 -4.11
N VAL A 304 8.41 16.32 -4.95
CA VAL A 304 7.62 15.11 -4.66
C VAL A 304 8.19 14.39 -3.44
N GLU A 305 9.52 14.23 -3.36
CA GLU A 305 10.20 13.59 -2.22
C GLU A 305 9.95 14.35 -0.92
N HIS A 306 10.02 15.68 -0.93
CA HIS A 306 9.75 16.49 0.26
C HIS A 306 8.33 16.29 0.80
N LYS A 307 7.34 16.11 -0.08
CA LYS A 307 5.96 15.76 0.29
C LYS A 307 5.81 14.32 0.79
N GLY A 308 6.85 13.48 0.64
CA GLY A 308 6.87 12.08 1.11
C GLY A 308 6.13 11.09 0.23
N SER A 309 6.00 11.38 -1.06
CA SER A 309 5.25 10.58 -2.02
C SER A 309 6.06 10.17 -3.27
N LEU A 310 7.39 10.04 -3.15
CA LEU A 310 8.24 9.57 -4.25
C LEU A 310 7.93 8.11 -4.57
N ALA A 311 7.56 7.83 -5.82
CA ALA A 311 7.25 6.50 -6.33
C ALA A 311 8.31 6.03 -7.34
N LEU A 312 8.28 4.74 -7.69
CA LEU A 312 9.17 4.18 -8.71
C LEU A 312 8.95 4.82 -10.09
N ARG A 313 7.74 5.31 -10.38
CA ARG A 313 7.43 6.00 -11.62
C ARG A 313 8.40 7.14 -11.90
N GLN A 314 8.62 8.03 -10.93
CA GLN A 314 9.52 9.15 -11.09
C GLN A 314 10.98 8.71 -11.26
N LEU A 315 11.38 7.61 -10.61
CA LEU A 315 12.71 7.04 -10.83
C LEU A 315 12.83 6.42 -12.22
N ALA A 316 11.81 5.75 -12.72
CA ALA A 316 11.78 5.17 -14.06
C ALA A 316 11.87 6.26 -15.15
N ASP A 317 11.14 7.37 -14.98
CA ASP A 317 11.21 8.51 -15.89
C ASP A 317 12.62 9.12 -15.94
N LEU A 318 13.24 9.33 -14.77
CA LEU A 318 14.62 9.82 -14.67
C LEU A 318 15.64 8.83 -15.24
N TYR A 319 15.46 7.52 -14.99
CA TYR A 319 16.31 6.48 -15.57
C TYR A 319 16.31 6.57 -17.11
N THR A 320 15.12 6.69 -17.71
CA THR A 320 14.98 6.80 -19.16
C THR A 320 15.65 8.08 -19.68
N ALA A 321 15.43 9.20 -19.00
CA ALA A 321 16.02 10.48 -19.40
C ALA A 321 17.56 10.50 -19.30
N ILE A 322 18.12 9.81 -18.31
CA ILE A 322 19.57 9.77 -18.07
C ILE A 322 20.25 8.73 -18.97
N LYS A 323 19.67 7.53 -19.13
CA LYS A 323 20.32 6.43 -19.83
C LYS A 323 20.25 6.53 -21.37
N TYR A 324 19.13 7.01 -21.89
CA TYR A 324 18.83 6.90 -23.32
C TYR A 324 18.93 8.22 -24.10
N ASN A 325 19.50 9.24 -23.49
CA ASN A 325 19.77 10.50 -24.16
C ASN A 325 21.27 10.81 -24.12
N ASP A 326 21.76 11.49 -25.16
CA ASP A 326 23.13 11.97 -25.26
C ASP A 326 23.16 13.44 -24.84
N TYR A 327 23.98 13.77 -23.83
CA TYR A 327 24.14 15.12 -23.30
C TYR A 327 25.49 15.25 -22.63
N ASP A 328 25.99 16.48 -22.49
CA ASP A 328 27.25 16.77 -21.77
C ASP A 328 27.08 16.60 -20.26
N GLU A 329 27.67 15.50 -19.71
CA GLU A 329 27.58 15.14 -18.30
C GLU A 329 28.31 16.14 -17.40
N ASP A 330 29.45 16.67 -17.84
CA ASP A 330 30.23 17.68 -17.09
C ASP A 330 29.43 18.98 -16.98
N ARG A 331 28.81 19.37 -18.09
CA ARG A 331 27.94 20.53 -18.11
C ARG A 331 26.69 20.36 -17.23
N LEU A 332 26.05 19.18 -17.27
CA LEU A 332 24.96 18.87 -16.35
C LEU A 332 25.41 19.00 -14.88
N ALA A 333 26.56 18.45 -14.54
CA ALA A 333 27.09 18.53 -13.17
C ALA A 333 27.39 19.98 -12.75
N GLU A 334 27.92 20.79 -13.64
CA GLU A 334 28.19 22.23 -13.39
C GLU A 334 26.87 22.99 -13.12
N VAL A 335 25.87 22.83 -13.96
CA VAL A 335 24.56 23.48 -13.82
C VAL A 335 23.91 23.06 -12.48
N LEU A 336 23.96 21.78 -12.13
CA LEU A 336 23.42 21.28 -10.86
C LEU A 336 24.13 21.87 -9.63
N ARG A 337 25.46 22.14 -9.73
CA ARG A 337 26.21 22.85 -8.67
C ARG A 337 25.78 24.30 -8.53
N HIS A 338 25.63 25.02 -9.62
CA HIS A 338 25.15 26.40 -9.63
C HIS A 338 23.73 26.53 -9.03
N LEU A 339 22.85 25.57 -9.33
CA LEU A 339 21.51 25.50 -8.78
C LEU A 339 21.45 24.97 -7.33
N ARG A 340 22.58 24.53 -6.77
CA ARG A 340 22.70 23.96 -5.41
C ARG A 340 21.86 22.69 -5.19
N ILE A 341 21.66 21.90 -6.25
CA ILE A 341 20.96 20.62 -6.19
C ILE A 341 21.84 19.42 -6.55
N TYR A 342 23.12 19.63 -6.86
CA TYR A 342 24.05 18.56 -7.25
C TYR A 342 24.13 17.42 -6.22
N ARG A 343 24.19 17.75 -4.92
CA ARG A 343 24.23 16.74 -3.86
C ARG A 343 22.93 15.91 -3.81
N TYR A 344 21.79 16.53 -4.08
CA TYR A 344 20.51 15.82 -4.19
C TYR A 344 20.51 14.92 -5.44
N ALA A 345 20.95 15.41 -6.58
CA ALA A 345 21.05 14.63 -7.80
C ALA A 345 21.89 13.37 -7.62
N ARG A 346 23.06 13.45 -6.99
CA ARG A 346 23.89 12.29 -6.65
C ARG A 346 23.18 11.25 -5.77
N ARG A 347 22.29 11.68 -4.87
CA ARG A 347 21.45 10.77 -4.07
C ARG A 347 20.41 10.07 -4.95
N ILE A 348 19.81 10.80 -5.90
CA ILE A 348 18.88 10.19 -6.85
C ILE A 348 19.60 9.17 -7.73
N ILE A 349 20.83 9.43 -8.21
CA ILE A 349 21.62 8.42 -8.93
C ILE A 349 21.79 7.14 -8.09
N GLN A 350 22.06 7.27 -6.79
CA GLN A 350 22.11 6.11 -5.89
C GLN A 350 20.76 5.35 -5.83
N LEU A 351 19.64 6.08 -5.79
CA LEU A 351 18.32 5.46 -5.82
C LEU A 351 18.05 4.75 -7.15
N LEU A 352 18.47 5.33 -8.27
CA LEU A 352 18.35 4.72 -9.59
C LEU A 352 19.18 3.42 -9.68
N ALA A 353 20.39 3.41 -9.10
CA ALA A 353 21.19 2.19 -9.03
C ALA A 353 20.51 1.08 -8.22
N GLU A 354 19.96 1.42 -7.05
CA GLU A 354 19.37 0.43 -6.14
C GLU A 354 17.97 -0.05 -6.56
N LYS A 355 17.14 0.83 -7.16
CA LYS A 355 15.72 0.54 -7.42
C LYS A 355 15.39 0.17 -8.86
N VAL A 356 16.14 0.71 -9.82
CA VAL A 356 15.92 0.47 -11.27
C VAL A 356 17.19 -0.02 -11.99
N GLN A 357 18.21 -0.43 -11.21
CA GLN A 357 19.44 -1.04 -11.72
C GLN A 357 20.20 -0.19 -12.77
N LEU A 358 20.33 1.12 -12.53
CA LEU A 358 21.18 1.97 -13.35
C LEU A 358 22.64 1.54 -13.16
N LYS A 359 23.27 1.07 -14.24
CA LYS A 359 24.68 0.64 -14.23
C LYS A 359 25.63 1.83 -14.19
N GLU A 360 26.82 1.63 -13.61
CA GLU A 360 27.83 2.67 -13.40
C GLU A 360 28.20 3.42 -14.70
N GLY A 361 28.31 2.71 -15.82
CA GLY A 361 28.63 3.30 -17.13
C GLY A 361 27.58 4.26 -17.71
N PHE A 362 26.40 4.39 -17.07
CA PHE A 362 25.33 5.34 -17.44
C PHE A 362 25.10 6.40 -16.37
N MET A 363 25.96 6.49 -15.35
CA MET A 363 25.84 7.48 -14.29
C MET A 363 26.61 8.74 -14.66
N PRO A 364 25.93 9.89 -14.86
CA PRO A 364 26.60 11.13 -15.27
C PRO A 364 27.55 11.70 -14.22
N PHE A 365 27.47 11.21 -12.99
CA PHE A 365 28.37 11.56 -11.89
C PHE A 365 28.30 10.51 -10.77
N PRO A 366 29.33 10.41 -9.91
CA PRO A 366 29.37 9.40 -8.86
C PRO A 366 28.18 9.47 -7.92
N PRO A 367 27.53 8.35 -7.60
CA PRO A 367 26.39 8.28 -6.68
C PRO A 367 26.80 8.70 -5.26
N LEU A 368 25.81 9.04 -4.41
CA LEU A 368 26.02 9.41 -3.02
C LEU A 368 25.13 8.60 -2.09
N ASN A 369 25.72 7.71 -1.30
CA ASN A 369 25.06 6.93 -0.27
C ASN A 369 25.33 7.52 1.12
N ASP A 370 24.63 8.60 1.49
CA ASP A 370 24.76 9.21 2.80
C ASP A 370 23.52 8.92 3.69
N ARG A 371 23.54 9.45 4.92
CA ARG A 371 22.41 9.31 5.86
C ARG A 371 21.07 9.80 5.26
N GLN A 372 21.13 10.82 4.41
CA GLN A 372 19.93 11.37 3.78
C GLN A 372 19.42 10.44 2.67
N THR A 373 20.31 9.83 1.87
CA THR A 373 19.92 8.79 0.88
C THR A 373 19.15 7.66 1.56
N ARG A 374 19.68 7.12 2.66
CA ARG A 374 19.03 6.06 3.44
C ARG A 374 17.71 6.51 4.05
N ARG A 375 17.57 7.80 4.41
CA ARG A 375 16.31 8.38 4.87
C ARG A 375 15.27 8.43 3.75
N ILE A 376 15.66 8.87 2.54
CA ILE A 376 14.78 8.89 1.36
C ILE A 376 14.29 7.48 1.04
N LEU A 377 15.21 6.49 0.99
CA LEU A 377 14.87 5.09 0.77
C LEU A 377 13.85 4.57 1.79
N ARG A 378 14.12 4.76 3.09
CA ARG A 378 13.21 4.31 4.15
C ARG A 378 11.85 5.00 4.10
N LYS A 379 11.83 6.31 3.82
CA LYS A 379 10.59 7.09 3.79
C LYS A 379 9.66 6.68 2.66
N ASN A 380 10.22 6.37 1.48
CA ASN A 380 9.44 6.18 0.26
C ASN A 380 9.36 4.73 -0.22
N PHE A 381 10.36 3.88 0.07
CA PHE A 381 10.47 2.54 -0.51
C PHE A 381 10.64 1.41 0.52
N THR A 382 10.68 1.74 1.81
CA THR A 382 10.70 0.74 2.88
C THR A 382 9.43 0.88 3.70
N GLN A 383 8.88 -0.24 4.12
CA GLN A 383 7.63 -0.34 4.86
C GLN A 383 7.62 0.56 6.11
N ARG A 384 6.52 1.27 6.31
CA ARG A 384 6.18 1.83 7.61
C ARG A 384 5.55 0.69 8.44
N HIS A 385 6.27 0.28 9.47
CA HIS A 385 5.69 -0.51 10.56
C HIS A 385 4.66 0.32 11.32
#